data_e51bb020324276cd134dee838caefb0e
#
_entry.id   e51bb020324276cd134dee838caefb0e
#
_cell.length_a   1.000
_cell.length_b   1.000
_cell.length_c   1.000
_cell.angle_alpha   90.00
_cell.angle_beta   90.00
_cell.angle_gamma   90.00
#
_symmetry.space_group_name_H-M   'P 1'
#
loop_
_entity.id
_entity.type
_entity.pdbx_description
1 polymer ?
#
loop_
_entity_poly.entity_id
_entity_poly.type
_entity_poly.pdbx_seq_one_letter_code
_entity_poly.pdbx_strand_id
1 'polypeptide(L)'
;MSLFATGSLPSTQVIEPYNLRIVPKPATKLMRHSGEAVSVYPFLGKDFFDALQGCGAVAPKTGWQPCHLETEQGWMPLYLRSHSRGEYVFDYSWAEAYHRHGLAYYPKLVTSIPFTPVTGPRWRGDLSAASLWSGVKDRMAEHQASGWHLLFPDAAAREQLQELPLVSRQACHFRWLNRDYRDFEDFLGQFQSRKRKNLRKERRRVQEQGLTITRHHGDRISASDWAFFYQCYASTYLKRGQLPYLNEAFFSAVGERLSEQLMLVLARDGERPVAAALYFFDAECLYGRYWGCLEERDALHFELCYYQGIEFAIEQQLAAFDPGVQGEHKILRGFEPVITWSMHHLREPAFHRAIADFCREEAVHVQRYREEAMTLLPFRKGGGD
;
A
#
# COMPACT_ATOMS: atom_id res chain seq x y z
N MET A 1 14.72 56.81 47.03
CA MET A 1 13.37 57.03 46.48
C MET A 1 13.23 56.04 45.33
N SER A 2 12.76 54.90 45.62
CA SER A 2 11.43 54.26 45.47
C SER A 2 10.78 54.49 44.10
N LEU A 3 10.62 53.44 43.36
CA LEU A 3 9.30 53.04 42.90
C LEU A 3 9.42 51.65 42.17
N PHE A 4 8.86 50.66 42.83
CA PHE A 4 8.52 49.33 42.26
C PHE A 4 7.36 49.51 41.32
N ALA A 5 7.47 48.87 40.11
CA ALA A 5 6.33 48.60 39.27
C ALA A 5 6.25 47.10 39.02
N THR A 6 5.23 46.50 39.59
CA THR A 6 4.83 45.09 39.42
C THR A 6 4.25 44.89 38.04
N GLY A 7 4.96 44.18 37.18
CA GLY A 7 4.43 43.67 35.90
C GLY A 7 3.92 42.27 36.10
N SER A 8 2.62 42.08 35.96
CA SER A 8 1.91 40.82 35.97
C SER A 8 2.37 39.90 34.82
N LEU A 9 2.68 38.67 35.17
CA LEU A 9 2.92 37.57 34.21
C LEU A 9 1.69 37.36 33.33
N PRO A 10 1.84 37.17 32.04
CA PRO A 10 0.70 36.82 31.19
C PRO A 10 0.22 35.42 31.51
N SER A 11 -1.09 35.30 31.66
CA SER A 11 -1.85 34.07 31.86
C SER A 11 -1.47 32.98 30.87
N THR A 12 -1.17 31.82 31.40
CA THR A 12 -1.00 30.55 30.64
C THR A 12 -2.27 30.31 29.81
N GLN A 13 -2.21 30.58 28.53
CA GLN A 13 -3.25 30.12 27.62
C GLN A 13 -3.24 28.58 27.61
N VAL A 14 -4.29 28.01 28.14
CA VAL A 14 -4.64 26.61 28.00
C VAL A 14 -4.87 26.39 26.50
N ILE A 15 -3.92 25.72 25.82
CA ILE A 15 -4.03 25.34 24.42
C ILE A 15 -5.07 24.23 24.38
N GLU A 16 -6.27 24.54 23.89
CA GLU A 16 -7.28 23.52 23.60
C GLU A 16 -6.75 22.47 22.62
N PRO A 17 -7.11 21.19 22.80
CA PRO A 17 -6.65 20.12 21.90
C PRO A 17 -7.29 20.27 20.52
N TYR A 18 -6.47 20.19 19.52
CA TYR A 18 -6.66 20.06 18.08
C TYR A 18 -8.10 20.03 17.54
N ASN A 19 -8.67 21.18 17.21
CA ASN A 19 -9.84 21.30 16.34
C ASN A 19 -9.40 21.43 14.88
N LEU A 20 -8.95 20.32 14.27
CA LEU A 20 -9.23 20.13 12.85
C LEU A 20 -10.75 20.17 12.71
N ARG A 21 -11.30 20.96 11.78
CA ARG A 21 -12.69 20.75 11.35
C ARG A 21 -12.74 19.43 10.57
N ILE A 22 -12.41 18.37 11.27
CA ILE A 22 -12.86 17.03 10.94
C ILE A 22 -14.32 17.07 11.36
N VAL A 23 -15.24 16.91 10.43
CA VAL A 23 -16.64 16.70 10.79
C VAL A 23 -16.70 15.30 11.40
N PRO A 24 -16.61 15.13 12.74
CA PRO A 24 -16.64 13.81 13.33
C PRO A 24 -18.09 13.36 13.30
N LYS A 25 -18.37 12.30 12.55
CA LYS A 25 -19.50 11.45 12.91
C LYS A 25 -19.01 10.44 13.94
N PRO A 26 -19.91 9.99 14.87
CA PRO A 26 -19.53 9.03 15.91
C PRO A 26 -18.83 7.83 15.28
N ALA A 27 -17.81 7.34 15.96
CA ALA A 27 -17.08 6.13 15.61
C ALA A 27 -18.03 4.93 15.60
N THR A 28 -18.72 4.76 14.49
CA THR A 28 -19.51 3.57 14.23
C THR A 28 -18.61 2.68 13.39
N LYS A 29 -18.25 1.52 13.95
CA LYS A 29 -17.54 0.47 13.20
C LYS A 29 -18.27 0.26 11.88
N LEU A 30 -17.56 0.41 10.76
CA LEU A 30 -18.16 0.22 9.45
C LEU A 30 -18.61 -1.24 9.32
N MET A 31 -19.91 -1.41 9.25
CA MET A 31 -20.56 -2.70 9.07
C MET A 31 -21.15 -2.74 7.66
N ARG A 32 -21.21 -3.92 7.06
CA ARG A 32 -22.02 -4.12 5.86
C ARG A 32 -23.48 -3.76 6.18
N HIS A 33 -24.27 -3.45 5.16
CA HIS A 33 -25.71 -3.32 5.30
C HIS A 33 -26.37 -4.54 5.95
N SER A 34 -25.71 -5.71 5.88
CA SER A 34 -26.07 -6.96 6.56
C SER A 34 -25.70 -7.03 8.05
N GLY A 35 -25.04 -6.02 8.61
CA GLY A 35 -24.57 -6.02 10.00
C GLY A 35 -23.26 -6.77 10.25
N GLU A 36 -22.63 -7.35 9.22
CA GLU A 36 -21.35 -8.05 9.32
C GLU A 36 -20.16 -7.11 9.05
N ALA A 37 -19.03 -7.35 9.73
CA ALA A 37 -17.79 -6.62 9.45
C ALA A 37 -17.28 -6.93 8.04
N VAL A 38 -16.70 -5.94 7.34
CA VAL A 38 -16.07 -6.14 6.03
C VAL A 38 -14.80 -6.98 6.22
N SER A 39 -14.88 -8.28 5.92
CA SER A 39 -13.85 -9.27 6.27
C SER A 39 -12.98 -9.77 5.12
N VAL A 40 -13.25 -9.35 3.88
CA VAL A 40 -12.64 -9.94 2.69
C VAL A 40 -11.51 -9.05 2.16
N TYR A 41 -10.32 -9.62 1.95
CA TYR A 41 -9.20 -8.96 1.28
C TYR A 41 -9.62 -8.37 -0.07
N PRO A 42 -9.56 -7.04 -0.27
CA PRO A 42 -10.26 -6.39 -1.38
C PRO A 42 -9.67 -6.71 -2.75
N PHE A 43 -8.37 -7.01 -2.82
CA PHE A 43 -7.65 -7.07 -4.08
C PHE A 43 -7.69 -8.42 -4.79
N LEU A 44 -8.10 -9.50 -4.12
CA LEU A 44 -8.25 -10.82 -4.73
C LEU A 44 -9.71 -11.13 -5.12
N GLY A 45 -10.63 -10.22 -4.86
CA GLY A 45 -12.03 -10.34 -5.24
C GLY A 45 -12.25 -10.27 -6.76
N LYS A 46 -13.29 -10.95 -7.25
CA LYS A 46 -13.69 -10.90 -8.66
C LYS A 46 -13.90 -9.46 -9.15
N ASP A 47 -14.55 -8.65 -8.34
CA ASP A 47 -14.89 -7.26 -8.67
C ASP A 47 -13.67 -6.39 -8.95
N PHE A 48 -12.56 -6.59 -8.22
CA PHE A 48 -11.32 -5.87 -8.45
C PHE A 48 -10.67 -6.27 -9.79
N PHE A 49 -10.65 -7.57 -10.11
CA PHE A 49 -10.11 -8.06 -11.39
C PHE A 49 -11.00 -7.67 -12.57
N ASP A 50 -12.31 -7.73 -12.42
CA ASP A 50 -13.26 -7.26 -13.45
C ASP A 50 -13.06 -5.76 -13.74
N ALA A 51 -12.83 -4.94 -12.71
CA ALA A 51 -12.52 -3.53 -12.89
C ALA A 51 -11.20 -3.33 -13.67
N LEU A 52 -10.13 -4.08 -13.36
CA LEU A 52 -8.85 -4.04 -14.06
C LEU A 52 -8.95 -4.44 -15.53
N GLN A 53 -9.68 -5.51 -15.82
CA GLN A 53 -9.86 -6.03 -17.17
C GLN A 53 -10.84 -5.15 -17.97
N GLY A 54 -11.97 -4.80 -17.37
CA GLY A 54 -13.02 -4.01 -18.02
C GLY A 54 -12.57 -2.62 -18.45
N CYS A 55 -11.67 -2.00 -17.69
CA CYS A 55 -11.09 -0.70 -18.05
C CYS A 55 -9.91 -0.80 -19.05
N GLY A 56 -9.46 -2.01 -19.39
CA GLY A 56 -8.35 -2.25 -20.31
C GLY A 56 -6.97 -1.95 -19.75
N ALA A 57 -6.83 -1.73 -18.43
CA ALA A 57 -5.52 -1.57 -17.78
C ALA A 57 -4.72 -2.88 -17.81
N VAL A 58 -5.42 -4.01 -17.79
CA VAL A 58 -4.86 -5.36 -17.87
C VAL A 58 -5.30 -5.98 -19.21
N ALA A 59 -4.38 -5.99 -20.16
CA ALA A 59 -4.62 -6.50 -21.52
C ALA A 59 -3.27 -6.84 -22.20
N PRO A 60 -3.23 -7.65 -23.27
CA PRO A 60 -1.99 -7.94 -24.00
C PRO A 60 -1.24 -6.68 -24.45
N LYS A 61 -1.96 -5.66 -24.93
CA LYS A 61 -1.38 -4.36 -25.36
C LYS A 61 -0.69 -3.59 -24.24
N THR A 62 -1.05 -3.82 -22.98
CA THR A 62 -0.42 -3.21 -21.80
C THR A 62 0.67 -4.09 -21.21
N GLY A 63 1.00 -5.21 -21.86
CA GLY A 63 1.96 -6.19 -21.38
C GLY A 63 1.47 -7.03 -20.19
N TRP A 64 0.18 -7.04 -19.90
CA TRP A 64 -0.49 -7.88 -18.91
C TRP A 64 -1.48 -8.80 -19.64
N GLN A 65 -1.01 -9.90 -20.21
CA GLN A 65 -1.91 -10.87 -20.86
C GLN A 65 -2.43 -11.89 -19.84
N PRO A 66 -3.73 -11.92 -19.54
CA PRO A 66 -4.30 -12.89 -18.63
C PRO A 66 -4.14 -14.32 -19.16
N CYS A 67 -3.71 -15.25 -18.30
CA CYS A 67 -3.64 -16.68 -18.55
C CYS A 67 -3.89 -17.46 -17.25
N HIS A 68 -4.94 -17.06 -16.54
CA HIS A 68 -5.27 -17.53 -15.19
C HIS A 68 -5.35 -19.06 -15.10
N LEU A 69 -5.05 -19.59 -13.91
CA LEU A 69 -5.36 -20.96 -13.58
C LEU A 69 -6.76 -21.01 -12.99
N GLU A 70 -7.63 -21.74 -13.68
CA GLU A 70 -9.00 -22.00 -13.23
C GLU A 70 -9.22 -23.50 -13.13
N THR A 71 -9.74 -23.94 -12.00
CA THR A 71 -10.15 -25.32 -11.73
C THR A 71 -11.46 -25.32 -10.97
N GLU A 72 -12.11 -26.48 -10.80
CA GLU A 72 -13.28 -26.61 -9.94
C GLU A 72 -12.96 -26.28 -8.47
N GLN A 73 -11.71 -26.43 -8.03
CA GLN A 73 -11.27 -26.23 -6.66
C GLN A 73 -10.86 -24.78 -6.37
N GLY A 74 -10.53 -23.98 -7.40
CA GLY A 74 -10.09 -22.61 -7.17
C GLY A 74 -9.56 -21.89 -8.38
N TRP A 75 -9.07 -20.68 -8.13
CA TRP A 75 -8.60 -19.76 -9.14
C TRP A 75 -7.34 -19.01 -8.67
N MET A 76 -6.33 -18.90 -9.55
CA MET A 76 -5.13 -18.11 -9.33
C MET A 76 -4.89 -17.13 -10.48
N PRO A 77 -4.72 -15.82 -10.20
CA PRO A 77 -4.32 -14.87 -11.24
C PRO A 77 -2.93 -15.21 -11.76
N LEU A 78 -2.83 -15.35 -13.04
CA LEU A 78 -1.59 -15.59 -13.75
C LEU A 78 -1.56 -14.73 -15.01
N TYR A 79 -0.43 -14.10 -15.26
CA TYR A 79 -0.26 -13.19 -16.39
C TYR A 79 1.01 -13.51 -17.16
N LEU A 80 0.90 -13.57 -18.48
CA LEU A 80 2.05 -13.55 -19.35
C LEU A 80 2.52 -12.10 -19.51
N ARG A 81 3.78 -11.84 -19.17
CA ARG A 81 4.34 -10.50 -19.10
C ARG A 81 5.38 -10.27 -20.19
N SER A 82 5.26 -9.16 -20.91
CA SER A 82 6.26 -8.71 -21.89
C SER A 82 7.25 -7.69 -21.32
N HIS A 83 7.05 -7.23 -20.08
CA HIS A 83 7.92 -6.30 -19.33
C HIS A 83 7.52 -6.29 -17.86
N SER A 84 8.39 -5.77 -16.95
CA SER A 84 8.13 -5.76 -15.49
C SER A 84 7.46 -4.48 -14.95
N ARG A 85 6.99 -3.58 -15.82
CA ARG A 85 6.32 -2.34 -15.34
C ARG A 85 5.01 -2.68 -14.64
N GLY A 86 4.79 -2.05 -13.48
CA GLY A 86 3.58 -2.24 -12.67
C GLY A 86 3.60 -3.44 -11.72
N GLU A 87 4.72 -4.17 -11.62
CA GLU A 87 4.92 -5.30 -10.72
C GLU A 87 5.45 -4.89 -9.33
N TYR A 88 6.24 -3.81 -9.27
CA TYR A 88 6.90 -3.28 -8.06
C TYR A 88 7.87 -4.26 -7.38
N VAL A 89 8.28 -5.32 -8.08
CA VAL A 89 9.44 -6.15 -7.76
C VAL A 89 10.45 -5.94 -8.87
N PHE A 90 11.61 -5.34 -8.52
CA PHE A 90 12.56 -4.84 -9.51
C PHE A 90 13.53 -5.96 -9.91
N ASP A 91 13.32 -6.53 -11.08
CA ASP A 91 14.13 -7.60 -11.69
C ASP A 91 14.83 -7.18 -12.99
N TYR A 92 15.02 -5.88 -13.18
CA TYR A 92 15.67 -5.33 -14.39
C TYR A 92 17.09 -5.87 -14.59
N SER A 93 17.84 -6.04 -13.49
CA SER A 93 19.20 -6.62 -13.55
C SER A 93 19.19 -8.08 -14.01
N TRP A 94 18.13 -8.82 -13.70
CA TRP A 94 17.97 -10.21 -14.19
C TRP A 94 17.67 -10.21 -15.68
N ALA A 95 16.76 -9.33 -16.13
CA ALA A 95 16.45 -9.19 -17.56
C ALA A 95 17.70 -8.78 -18.38
N GLU A 96 18.50 -7.87 -17.85
CA GLU A 96 19.77 -7.44 -18.45
C GLU A 96 20.78 -8.59 -18.49
N ALA A 97 20.89 -9.39 -17.43
CA ALA A 97 21.77 -10.56 -17.41
C ALA A 97 21.37 -11.58 -18.46
N TYR A 98 20.07 -11.89 -18.62
CA TYR A 98 19.57 -12.75 -19.70
C TYR A 98 19.98 -12.21 -21.06
N HIS A 99 19.73 -10.94 -21.33
CA HIS A 99 20.07 -10.29 -22.59
C HIS A 99 21.57 -10.38 -22.91
N ARG A 100 22.44 -10.14 -21.94
CA ARG A 100 23.92 -10.25 -22.09
C ARG A 100 24.37 -11.67 -22.47
N HIS A 101 23.59 -12.69 -22.11
CA HIS A 101 23.90 -14.09 -22.47
C HIS A 101 23.10 -14.59 -23.69
N GLY A 102 22.48 -13.66 -24.46
CA GLY A 102 21.72 -14.00 -25.65
C GLY A 102 20.40 -14.75 -25.40
N LEU A 103 19.86 -14.65 -24.19
CA LEU A 103 18.63 -15.30 -23.78
C LEU A 103 17.49 -14.29 -23.62
N ALA A 104 16.26 -14.75 -23.89
CA ALA A 104 15.06 -13.94 -23.69
C ALA A 104 14.54 -14.10 -22.26
N TYR A 105 14.48 -12.98 -21.50
CA TYR A 105 13.84 -12.93 -20.19
C TYR A 105 12.31 -12.82 -20.29
N TYR A 106 11.82 -12.14 -21.30
CA TYR A 106 10.41 -12.06 -21.60
C TYR A 106 10.06 -12.95 -22.80
N PRO A 107 8.85 -13.55 -22.84
CA PRO A 107 7.81 -13.43 -21.82
C PRO A 107 8.14 -14.24 -20.55
N LYS A 108 7.59 -13.77 -19.41
CA LYS A 108 7.62 -14.48 -18.12
C LYS A 108 6.21 -14.60 -17.57
N LEU A 109 5.96 -15.56 -16.68
CA LEU A 109 4.69 -15.67 -15.97
C LEU A 109 4.76 -14.94 -14.62
N VAL A 110 3.69 -14.23 -14.26
CA VAL A 110 3.58 -13.53 -12.99
C VAL A 110 2.23 -13.80 -12.34
N THR A 111 2.26 -14.26 -11.09
CA THR A 111 1.13 -14.29 -10.18
C THR A 111 1.22 -13.06 -9.26
N SER A 112 0.34 -12.11 -9.45
CA SER A 112 0.27 -10.87 -8.65
C SER A 112 -1.10 -10.22 -8.77
N ILE A 113 -1.35 -9.25 -7.91
CA ILE A 113 -2.43 -8.29 -8.12
C ILE A 113 -1.84 -7.14 -8.95
N PRO A 114 -2.27 -6.92 -10.20
CA PRO A 114 -1.71 -5.87 -11.07
C PRO A 114 -1.74 -4.50 -10.40
N PHE A 115 -0.64 -3.76 -10.53
CA PHE A 115 -0.45 -2.41 -9.99
C PHE A 115 -0.64 -2.27 -8.47
N THR A 116 -0.64 -3.41 -7.71
CA THR A 116 -1.01 -3.46 -6.30
C THR A 116 0.02 -4.25 -5.49
N PRO A 117 1.13 -3.62 -5.07
CA PRO A 117 2.21 -4.25 -4.32
C PRO A 117 1.86 -4.41 -2.83
N VAL A 118 0.80 -5.15 -2.54
CA VAL A 118 0.28 -5.42 -1.19
C VAL A 118 0.44 -6.89 -0.88
N THR A 119 0.98 -7.21 0.30
CA THR A 119 1.07 -8.59 0.77
C THR A 119 -0.33 -9.16 1.07
N GLY A 120 -0.60 -10.36 0.60
CA GLY A 120 -1.86 -11.06 0.85
C GLY A 120 -1.97 -12.37 0.08
N PRO A 121 -3.13 -13.03 0.11
CA PRO A 121 -3.38 -14.27 -0.60
C PRO A 121 -3.20 -14.07 -2.11
N ARG A 122 -2.81 -15.14 -2.81
CA ARG A 122 -2.53 -15.09 -4.26
C ARG A 122 -3.39 -16.02 -5.08
N TRP A 123 -4.26 -16.77 -4.45
CA TRP A 123 -5.30 -17.58 -5.08
C TRP A 123 -6.52 -17.69 -4.18
N ARG A 124 -7.61 -18.15 -4.75
CA ARG A 124 -8.88 -18.46 -4.05
C ARG A 124 -9.17 -19.95 -4.20
N GLY A 125 -9.87 -20.50 -3.22
CA GLY A 125 -10.25 -21.92 -3.18
C GLY A 125 -9.14 -22.80 -2.64
N ASP A 126 -9.33 -24.11 -2.78
CA ASP A 126 -8.44 -25.13 -2.22
C ASP A 126 -7.50 -25.70 -3.31
N LEU A 127 -6.55 -24.85 -3.73
CA LEU A 127 -5.52 -25.21 -4.71
C LEU A 127 -4.29 -25.75 -4.01
N SER A 128 -3.98 -27.05 -4.18
CA SER A 128 -2.76 -27.63 -3.62
C SER A 128 -1.50 -27.10 -4.32
N ALA A 129 -0.35 -27.12 -3.63
CA ALA A 129 0.94 -26.76 -4.22
C ALA A 129 1.25 -27.56 -5.50
N ALA A 130 0.93 -28.85 -5.50
CA ALA A 130 1.14 -29.72 -6.66
C ALA A 130 0.27 -29.30 -7.86
N SER A 131 -1.02 -28.97 -7.63
CA SER A 131 -1.92 -28.48 -8.66
C SER A 131 -1.46 -27.14 -9.23
N LEU A 132 -1.10 -26.19 -8.36
CA LEU A 132 -0.55 -24.88 -8.75
C LEU A 132 0.71 -25.05 -9.60
N TRP A 133 1.63 -25.87 -9.13
CA TRP A 133 2.91 -26.10 -9.84
C TRP A 133 2.72 -26.78 -11.19
N SER A 134 1.85 -27.78 -11.28
CA SER A 134 1.53 -28.44 -12.56
C SER A 134 0.94 -27.43 -13.55
N GLY A 135 -0.09 -26.69 -13.16
CA GLY A 135 -0.73 -25.72 -14.04
C GLY A 135 0.23 -24.61 -14.49
N VAL A 136 1.11 -24.13 -13.60
CA VAL A 136 2.13 -23.13 -13.97
C VAL A 136 3.13 -23.71 -14.96
N LYS A 137 3.61 -24.95 -14.78
CA LYS A 137 4.53 -25.60 -15.75
C LYS A 137 3.91 -25.72 -17.13
N ASP A 138 2.63 -26.10 -17.19
CA ASP A 138 1.91 -26.23 -18.46
C ASP A 138 1.83 -24.87 -19.17
N ARG A 139 1.49 -23.79 -18.44
CA ARG A 139 1.47 -22.42 -18.99
C ARG A 139 2.87 -21.92 -19.37
N MET A 140 3.92 -22.28 -18.60
CA MET A 140 5.30 -21.94 -18.98
C MET A 140 5.70 -22.60 -20.29
N ALA A 141 5.33 -23.88 -20.49
CA ALA A 141 5.62 -24.62 -21.72
C ALA A 141 4.83 -24.06 -22.90
N GLU A 142 3.51 -23.85 -22.75
CA GLU A 142 2.61 -23.29 -23.76
C GLU A 142 3.10 -21.93 -24.30
N HIS A 143 3.52 -21.05 -23.41
CA HIS A 143 3.92 -19.69 -23.76
C HIS A 143 5.43 -19.50 -23.89
N GLN A 144 6.22 -20.56 -23.76
CA GLN A 144 7.70 -20.51 -23.75
C GLN A 144 8.24 -19.48 -22.76
N ALA A 145 7.56 -19.31 -21.61
CA ALA A 145 7.94 -18.32 -20.63
C ALA A 145 9.28 -18.67 -19.96
N SER A 146 10.09 -17.67 -19.68
CA SER A 146 11.42 -17.82 -19.06
C SER A 146 11.38 -18.24 -17.59
N GLY A 147 10.25 -18.02 -16.93
CA GLY A 147 10.07 -18.34 -15.51
C GLY A 147 8.69 -17.98 -15.00
N TRP A 148 8.49 -18.25 -13.71
CA TRP A 148 7.31 -17.87 -12.95
C TRP A 148 7.70 -17.05 -11.72
N HIS A 149 7.02 -15.95 -11.48
CA HIS A 149 7.25 -15.04 -10.38
C HIS A 149 5.96 -14.84 -9.59
N LEU A 150 5.96 -15.20 -8.31
CA LEU A 150 4.88 -14.98 -7.35
C LEU A 150 5.24 -13.78 -6.48
N LEU A 151 4.47 -12.68 -6.60
CA LEU A 151 4.81 -11.41 -5.98
C LEU A 151 3.93 -11.13 -4.76
N PHE A 152 4.53 -10.70 -3.65
CA PHE A 152 3.89 -10.33 -2.40
C PHE A 152 2.96 -11.39 -1.79
N PRO A 153 3.35 -12.69 -1.79
CA PRO A 153 2.56 -13.72 -1.09
C PRO A 153 2.55 -13.46 0.42
N ASP A 154 1.44 -13.80 1.07
CA ASP A 154 1.37 -13.86 2.53
C ASP A 154 2.14 -15.07 3.11
N ALA A 155 2.09 -15.23 4.43
CA ALA A 155 2.79 -16.32 5.11
C ALA A 155 2.22 -17.69 4.72
N ALA A 156 0.89 -17.81 4.64
CA ALA A 156 0.22 -19.06 4.31
C ALA A 156 0.56 -19.53 2.88
N ALA A 157 0.54 -18.60 1.91
CA ALA A 157 0.94 -18.91 0.53
C ALA A 157 2.41 -19.35 0.44
N ARG A 158 3.32 -18.71 1.20
CA ARG A 158 4.74 -19.09 1.22
C ARG A 158 4.96 -20.47 1.84
N GLU A 159 4.31 -20.73 2.96
CA GLU A 159 4.37 -22.02 3.63
C GLU A 159 3.87 -23.15 2.73
N GLN A 160 2.74 -22.95 2.08
CA GLN A 160 2.16 -23.92 1.15
C GLN A 160 3.09 -24.26 -0.02
N LEU A 161 3.89 -23.30 -0.51
CA LEU A 161 4.76 -23.48 -1.67
C LEU A 161 6.22 -23.76 -1.31
N GLN A 162 6.56 -23.93 -0.04
CA GLN A 162 7.96 -24.03 0.43
C GLN A 162 8.75 -25.22 -0.17
N GLU A 163 8.06 -26.31 -0.50
CA GLU A 163 8.68 -27.51 -1.09
C GLU A 163 8.86 -27.42 -2.62
N LEU A 164 8.32 -26.38 -3.24
CA LEU A 164 8.50 -26.17 -4.67
C LEU A 164 9.89 -25.59 -4.99
N PRO A 165 10.42 -25.82 -6.21
CA PRO A 165 11.72 -25.30 -6.61
C PRO A 165 11.66 -23.79 -6.90
N LEU A 166 11.36 -23.00 -5.87
CA LEU A 166 11.23 -21.56 -5.92
C LEU A 166 12.33 -20.87 -5.11
N VAL A 167 12.93 -19.85 -5.69
CA VAL A 167 13.86 -18.95 -5.01
C VAL A 167 13.07 -17.88 -4.27
N SER A 168 13.24 -17.77 -2.97
CA SER A 168 12.63 -16.70 -2.17
C SER A 168 13.51 -15.45 -2.18
N ARG A 169 12.91 -14.30 -2.48
CA ARG A 169 13.54 -12.97 -2.44
C ARG A 169 12.86 -12.10 -1.39
N GLN A 170 13.64 -11.33 -0.66
CA GLN A 170 13.17 -10.41 0.39
C GLN A 170 13.26 -8.96 -0.09
N ALA A 171 12.32 -8.13 0.39
CA ALA A 171 12.42 -6.68 0.33
C ALA A 171 11.92 -6.09 1.65
N CYS A 172 12.30 -4.85 1.95
CA CYS A 172 11.84 -4.16 3.15
C CYS A 172 10.82 -3.10 2.78
N HIS A 173 9.61 -3.21 3.33
CA HIS A 173 8.54 -2.22 3.25
C HIS A 173 8.26 -1.65 4.65
N PHE A 174 7.25 -0.79 4.76
CA PHE A 174 6.88 -0.16 6.02
C PHE A 174 5.40 -0.37 6.29
N ARG A 175 5.04 -0.70 7.54
CA ARG A 175 3.67 -0.91 7.98
C ARG A 175 3.46 -0.27 9.34
N TRP A 176 2.36 0.43 9.53
CA TRP A 176 1.94 0.87 10.86
C TRP A 176 1.15 -0.27 11.51
N LEU A 177 1.44 -0.51 12.80
CA LEU A 177 0.79 -1.55 13.60
C LEU A 177 -0.02 -0.89 14.73
N ASN A 178 -1.27 -1.27 14.85
CA ASN A 178 -2.09 -0.88 15.99
C ASN A 178 -1.66 -1.66 17.22
N ARG A 179 -1.46 -0.96 18.32
CA ARG A 179 -1.17 -1.53 19.64
C ARG A 179 -2.26 -1.13 20.62
N ASP A 180 -3.51 -1.29 20.18
CA ASP A 180 -4.72 -0.94 20.94
C ASP A 180 -4.75 0.54 21.38
N TYR A 181 -4.26 1.42 20.52
CA TYR A 181 -4.31 2.86 20.78
C TYR A 181 -5.76 3.32 20.87
N ARG A 182 -6.06 4.13 21.90
CA ARG A 182 -7.40 4.70 22.12
C ARG A 182 -7.73 5.79 21.11
N ASP A 183 -6.71 6.58 20.75
CA ASP A 183 -6.79 7.70 19.83
C ASP A 183 -5.40 8.06 19.27
N PHE A 184 -5.36 9.03 18.38
CA PHE A 184 -4.11 9.48 17.77
C PHE A 184 -3.14 10.11 18.80
N GLU A 185 -3.64 10.77 19.84
CA GLU A 185 -2.80 11.34 20.90
C GLU A 185 -2.16 10.26 21.76
N ASP A 186 -2.86 9.16 22.02
CA ASP A 186 -2.30 7.99 22.71
C ASP A 186 -1.17 7.36 21.88
N PHE A 187 -1.37 7.20 20.57
CA PHE A 187 -0.31 6.79 19.64
C PHE A 187 0.90 7.75 19.72
N LEU A 188 0.68 9.07 19.63
CA LEU A 188 1.75 10.05 19.77
C LEU A 188 2.41 10.00 21.16
N GLY A 189 1.67 9.59 22.16
CA GLY A 189 2.15 9.39 23.52
C GLY A 189 3.32 8.40 23.58
N GLN A 190 3.43 7.45 22.66
CA GLN A 190 4.52 6.48 22.58
C GLN A 190 5.83 7.08 22.02
N PHE A 191 5.76 8.26 21.40
CA PHE A 191 6.91 8.88 20.75
C PHE A 191 7.84 9.58 21.76
N GLN A 192 9.12 9.62 21.44
CA GLN A 192 10.08 10.52 22.07
C GLN A 192 9.58 11.98 21.96
N SER A 193 9.76 12.78 23.03
CA SER A 193 9.20 14.12 23.13
C SER A 193 9.52 15.03 21.93
N ARG A 194 10.76 15.01 21.44
CA ARG A 194 11.18 15.79 20.27
C ARG A 194 10.46 15.34 18.98
N LYS A 195 10.34 14.01 18.76
CA LYS A 195 9.68 13.44 17.59
C LYS A 195 8.19 13.74 17.59
N ARG A 196 7.53 13.56 18.73
CA ARG A 196 6.12 13.92 18.94
C ARG A 196 5.85 15.41 18.64
N LYS A 197 6.72 16.32 19.14
CA LYS A 197 6.61 17.75 18.87
C LYS A 197 6.72 18.07 17.38
N ASN A 198 7.61 17.42 16.65
CA ASN A 198 7.78 17.61 15.22
C ASN A 198 6.53 17.19 14.45
N LEU A 199 5.93 16.05 14.78
CA LEU A 199 4.74 15.53 14.13
C LEU A 199 3.53 16.44 14.37
N ARG A 200 3.34 16.90 15.60
CA ARG A 200 2.31 17.89 15.91
C ARG A 200 2.52 19.20 15.13
N LYS A 201 3.78 19.63 14.93
CA LYS A 201 4.09 20.81 14.12
C LYS A 201 3.74 20.60 12.64
N GLU A 202 3.96 19.41 12.06
CA GLU A 202 3.53 19.11 10.69
C GLU A 202 2.02 19.24 10.54
N ARG A 203 1.24 18.62 11.41
CA ARG A 203 -0.22 18.71 11.38
C ARG A 203 -0.73 20.16 11.57
N ARG A 204 -0.11 20.91 12.47
CA ARG A 204 -0.45 22.32 12.68
C ARG A 204 -0.23 23.16 11.42
N ARG A 205 0.85 22.94 10.69
CA ARG A 205 1.10 23.64 9.41
C ARG A 205 0.01 23.39 8.38
N VAL A 206 -0.56 22.19 8.34
CA VAL A 206 -1.70 21.91 7.46
C VAL A 206 -2.94 22.69 7.91
N GLN A 207 -3.20 22.76 9.22
CA GLN A 207 -4.31 23.53 9.79
C GLN A 207 -4.18 25.05 9.50
N GLU A 208 -2.96 25.60 9.68
CA GLU A 208 -2.67 27.03 9.44
C GLU A 208 -2.88 27.47 7.98
N GLN A 209 -2.91 26.50 7.03
CA GLN A 209 -3.24 26.78 5.63
C GLN A 209 -4.75 26.92 5.39
N GLY A 210 -5.60 26.75 6.38
CA GLY A 210 -7.05 26.92 6.27
C GLY A 210 -7.76 25.83 5.46
N LEU A 211 -7.08 24.68 5.24
CA LEU A 211 -7.65 23.57 4.49
C LEU A 211 -8.68 22.78 5.30
N THR A 212 -9.78 22.42 4.68
CA THR A 212 -10.75 21.47 5.22
C THR A 212 -10.44 20.08 4.71
N ILE A 213 -10.29 19.10 5.63
CA ILE A 213 -10.03 17.71 5.30
C ILE A 213 -11.26 16.87 5.66
N THR A 214 -11.73 16.07 4.71
CA THR A 214 -12.90 15.21 4.88
C THR A 214 -12.59 13.78 4.48
N ARG A 215 -13.19 12.81 5.17
CA ARG A 215 -13.17 11.38 4.84
C ARG A 215 -14.53 10.97 4.32
N HIS A 216 -14.56 10.39 3.12
CA HIS A 216 -15.77 9.90 2.46
C HIS A 216 -15.67 8.39 2.32
N HIS A 217 -16.76 7.68 2.58
CA HIS A 217 -16.82 6.21 2.53
C HIS A 217 -17.99 5.77 1.66
N GLY A 218 -17.83 4.67 0.95
CA GLY A 218 -18.88 4.00 0.25
C GLY A 218 -19.62 4.89 -0.74
N ASP A 219 -20.92 4.90 -0.64
CA ASP A 219 -21.86 5.67 -1.45
C ASP A 219 -21.77 7.20 -1.26
N ARG A 220 -21.05 7.65 -0.24
CA ARG A 220 -20.83 9.08 0.00
C ARG A 220 -19.71 9.70 -0.86
N ILE A 221 -18.98 8.87 -1.59
CA ILE A 221 -18.00 9.35 -2.58
C ILE A 221 -18.79 9.70 -3.85
N SER A 222 -18.98 10.98 -4.09
CA SER A 222 -19.75 11.46 -5.26
C SER A 222 -19.01 11.27 -6.58
N ALA A 223 -19.73 11.31 -7.69
CA ALA A 223 -19.11 11.27 -9.02
C ALA A 223 -18.10 12.42 -9.23
N SER A 224 -18.37 13.60 -8.67
CA SER A 224 -17.43 14.74 -8.73
C SER A 224 -16.17 14.50 -7.89
N ASP A 225 -16.27 13.80 -6.75
CA ASP A 225 -15.11 13.43 -5.95
C ASP A 225 -14.23 12.41 -6.70
N TRP A 226 -14.83 11.44 -7.39
CA TRP A 226 -14.11 10.49 -8.22
C TRP A 226 -13.39 11.17 -9.40
N ALA A 227 -14.05 12.06 -10.11
CA ALA A 227 -13.45 12.80 -11.20
C ALA A 227 -12.26 13.66 -10.72
N PHE A 228 -12.41 14.35 -9.58
CA PHE A 228 -11.33 15.11 -8.97
C PHE A 228 -10.18 14.21 -8.52
N PHE A 229 -10.48 13.10 -7.85
CA PHE A 229 -9.47 12.15 -7.43
C PHE A 229 -8.66 11.62 -8.63
N TYR A 230 -9.33 11.30 -9.74
CA TYR A 230 -8.62 10.84 -10.94
C TYR A 230 -7.67 11.92 -11.49
N GLN A 231 -8.06 13.19 -11.52
CA GLN A 231 -7.18 14.29 -11.91
C GLN A 231 -5.93 14.35 -11.00
N CYS A 232 -6.10 14.23 -9.68
CA CYS A 232 -5.00 14.16 -8.72
C CYS A 232 -4.08 12.97 -8.99
N TYR A 233 -4.65 11.78 -9.16
CA TYR A 233 -3.90 10.54 -9.46
C TYR A 233 -3.11 10.67 -10.77
N ALA A 234 -3.76 11.10 -11.86
CA ALA A 234 -3.13 11.27 -13.15
C ALA A 234 -1.99 12.30 -13.10
N SER A 235 -2.14 13.39 -12.34
CA SER A 235 -1.13 14.44 -12.21
C SER A 235 0.21 13.90 -11.68
N THR A 236 0.18 12.87 -10.81
CA THR A 236 1.42 12.27 -10.23
C THR A 236 2.27 11.55 -11.29
N TYR A 237 1.63 11.01 -12.32
CA TYR A 237 2.31 10.37 -13.45
C TYR A 237 2.74 11.40 -14.49
N LEU A 238 1.84 12.32 -14.87
CA LEU A 238 2.10 13.34 -15.88
C LEU A 238 3.27 14.25 -15.49
N LYS A 239 3.39 14.64 -14.23
CA LYS A 239 4.55 15.38 -13.69
C LYS A 239 5.89 14.66 -13.89
N ARG A 240 5.88 13.34 -14.12
CA ARG A 240 7.06 12.49 -14.38
C ARG A 240 7.19 12.11 -15.86
N GLY A 241 6.38 12.68 -16.75
CA GLY A 241 6.36 12.32 -18.17
C GLY A 241 5.83 10.92 -18.46
N GLN A 242 5.02 10.36 -17.57
CA GLN A 242 4.45 9.01 -17.67
C GLN A 242 2.93 9.07 -17.81
N LEU A 243 2.34 8.08 -18.46
CA LEU A 243 0.90 7.87 -18.45
C LEU A 243 0.50 7.04 -17.23
N PRO A 244 -0.65 7.33 -16.58
CA PRO A 244 -1.16 6.55 -15.49
C PRO A 244 -1.46 5.10 -15.93
N TYR A 245 -1.17 4.13 -15.08
CA TYR A 245 -1.51 2.72 -15.34
C TYR A 245 -3.02 2.46 -15.33
N LEU A 246 -3.74 3.16 -14.47
CA LEU A 246 -5.18 3.03 -14.28
C LEU A 246 -5.87 4.27 -14.87
N ASN A 247 -7.05 4.09 -15.39
CA ASN A 247 -7.85 5.16 -15.98
C ASN A 247 -9.10 5.46 -15.12
N GLU A 248 -9.86 6.46 -15.50
CA GLU A 248 -11.06 6.89 -14.79
C GLU A 248 -12.11 5.77 -14.69
N ALA A 249 -12.26 4.97 -15.75
CA ALA A 249 -13.20 3.84 -15.77
C ALA A 249 -12.87 2.78 -14.70
N PHE A 250 -11.58 2.56 -14.39
CA PHE A 250 -11.19 1.69 -13.29
C PHE A 250 -11.71 2.21 -11.95
N PHE A 251 -11.49 3.49 -11.66
CA PHE A 251 -11.90 4.08 -10.37
C PHE A 251 -13.42 4.16 -10.23
N SER A 252 -14.15 4.42 -11.31
CA SER A 252 -15.62 4.34 -11.32
C SER A 252 -16.10 2.93 -11.00
N ALA A 253 -15.56 1.91 -11.68
CA ALA A 253 -15.94 0.52 -11.47
C ALA A 253 -15.61 0.03 -10.04
N VAL A 254 -14.46 0.44 -9.49
CA VAL A 254 -14.08 0.13 -8.10
C VAL A 254 -15.01 0.85 -7.13
N GLY A 255 -15.37 2.11 -7.38
CA GLY A 255 -16.32 2.88 -6.59
C GLY A 255 -17.71 2.24 -6.50
N GLU A 256 -18.16 1.65 -7.60
CA GLU A 256 -19.45 0.94 -7.65
C GLU A 256 -19.42 -0.42 -6.97
N ARG A 257 -18.37 -1.22 -7.21
CA ARG A 257 -18.31 -2.63 -6.83
C ARG A 257 -17.73 -2.89 -5.45
N LEU A 258 -16.82 -2.02 -4.99
CA LEU A 258 -16.09 -2.17 -3.72
C LEU A 258 -16.36 -0.99 -2.77
N SER A 259 -17.47 -0.27 -2.95
CA SER A 259 -17.78 0.96 -2.20
C SER A 259 -17.59 0.80 -0.68
N GLU A 260 -18.04 -0.32 -0.09
CA GLU A 260 -17.94 -0.59 1.34
C GLU A 260 -16.50 -0.77 1.86
N GLN A 261 -15.54 -1.00 0.96
CA GLN A 261 -14.13 -1.22 1.27
C GLN A 261 -13.24 -0.01 0.92
N LEU A 262 -13.85 1.15 0.66
CA LEU A 262 -13.16 2.34 0.20
C LEU A 262 -13.27 3.50 1.19
N MET A 263 -12.16 4.22 1.34
CA MET A 263 -12.11 5.54 1.96
C MET A 263 -11.37 6.51 1.03
N LEU A 264 -12.03 7.61 0.69
CA LEU A 264 -11.43 8.74 -0.01
C LEU A 264 -11.24 9.91 0.96
N VAL A 265 -10.02 10.39 1.08
CA VAL A 265 -9.68 11.59 1.85
C VAL A 265 -9.49 12.75 0.89
N LEU A 266 -10.22 13.84 1.11
CA LEU A 266 -10.17 15.05 0.31
C LEU A 266 -9.68 16.23 1.15
N ALA A 267 -8.82 17.07 0.56
CA ALA A 267 -8.48 18.38 1.07
C ALA A 267 -9.07 19.45 0.18
N ARG A 268 -9.71 20.46 0.81
CA ARG A 268 -10.35 21.59 0.14
C ARG A 268 -9.81 22.93 0.68
N ASP A 269 -9.64 23.88 -0.21
CA ASP A 269 -9.39 25.30 0.08
C ASP A 269 -10.70 26.05 -0.19
N GLY A 270 -11.47 26.33 0.86
CA GLY A 270 -12.89 26.71 0.73
C GLY A 270 -13.68 25.58 0.05
N GLU A 271 -14.38 25.90 -1.03
CA GLU A 271 -15.13 24.90 -1.84
C GLU A 271 -14.26 24.17 -2.86
N ARG A 272 -13.04 24.65 -3.13
CA ARG A 272 -12.17 24.10 -4.17
C ARG A 272 -11.35 22.91 -3.66
N PRO A 273 -11.50 21.70 -4.20
CA PRO A 273 -10.67 20.58 -3.84
C PRO A 273 -9.24 20.76 -4.40
N VAL A 274 -8.21 20.42 -3.58
CA VAL A 274 -6.79 20.63 -3.93
C VAL A 274 -5.96 19.35 -3.93
N ALA A 275 -6.35 18.35 -3.15
CA ALA A 275 -5.65 17.06 -3.06
C ALA A 275 -6.58 15.94 -2.62
N ALA A 276 -6.21 14.70 -2.98
CA ALA A 276 -6.97 13.51 -2.61
C ALA A 276 -6.06 12.29 -2.35
N ALA A 277 -6.49 11.40 -1.45
CA ALA A 277 -5.87 10.11 -1.19
C ALA A 277 -6.93 9.02 -1.10
N LEU A 278 -6.72 7.91 -1.81
CA LEU A 278 -7.62 6.75 -1.84
C LEU A 278 -7.03 5.59 -1.08
N TYR A 279 -7.87 4.99 -0.26
CA TYR A 279 -7.57 3.81 0.54
C TYR A 279 -8.58 2.70 0.28
N PHE A 280 -8.09 1.48 0.42
CA PHE A 280 -8.92 0.29 0.57
C PHE A 280 -8.78 -0.22 1.99
N PHE A 281 -9.73 -0.99 2.47
CA PHE A 281 -9.62 -1.64 3.77
C PHE A 281 -10.45 -2.92 3.83
N ASP A 282 -10.05 -3.79 4.76
CA ASP A 282 -10.82 -4.95 5.21
C ASP A 282 -10.98 -4.91 6.74
N ALA A 283 -11.34 -6.02 7.36
CA ALA A 283 -11.55 -6.07 8.81
C ALA A 283 -10.26 -5.90 9.63
N GLU A 284 -9.09 -6.07 9.03
CA GLU A 284 -7.81 -6.10 9.73
C GLU A 284 -6.84 -5.00 9.29
N CYS A 285 -6.90 -4.59 8.02
CA CYS A 285 -5.87 -3.74 7.45
C CYS A 285 -6.44 -2.61 6.60
N LEU A 286 -5.83 -1.43 6.75
CA LEU A 286 -5.99 -0.30 5.85
C LEU A 286 -4.88 -0.32 4.80
N TYR A 287 -5.19 -0.05 3.55
CA TYR A 287 -4.26 -0.02 2.43
C TYR A 287 -4.27 1.35 1.75
N GLY A 288 -3.25 2.17 1.98
CA GLY A 288 -3.05 3.43 1.27
C GLY A 288 -2.54 3.15 -0.13
N ARG A 289 -3.31 3.52 -1.15
CA ARG A 289 -2.98 3.10 -2.51
C ARG A 289 -2.62 4.24 -3.45
N TYR A 290 -3.41 5.27 -3.50
CA TYR A 290 -3.23 6.32 -4.49
C TYR A 290 -3.37 7.69 -3.85
N TRP A 291 -2.53 8.61 -4.29
CA TRP A 291 -2.51 9.99 -3.84
C TRP A 291 -2.20 10.92 -5.00
N GLY A 292 -2.69 12.13 -4.93
CA GLY A 292 -2.25 13.21 -5.77
C GLY A 292 -2.73 14.57 -5.28
N CYS A 293 -2.11 15.61 -5.82
CA CYS A 293 -2.51 16.98 -5.57
C CYS A 293 -2.39 17.81 -6.87
N LEU A 294 -3.29 18.74 -7.05
CA LEU A 294 -3.20 19.74 -8.13
C LEU A 294 -2.34 20.93 -7.70
N GLU A 295 -2.34 21.21 -6.39
CA GLU A 295 -1.49 22.23 -5.77
C GLU A 295 -0.66 21.60 -4.64
N GLU A 296 0.65 21.88 -4.66
CA GLU A 296 1.53 21.45 -3.58
C GLU A 296 1.34 22.35 -2.36
N ARG A 297 1.06 21.73 -1.22
CA ARG A 297 0.87 22.38 0.07
C ARG A 297 1.77 21.72 1.11
N ASP A 298 2.42 22.52 1.97
CA ASP A 298 3.37 22.00 2.96
C ASP A 298 2.72 20.96 3.88
N ALA A 299 3.38 19.81 4.02
CA ALA A 299 2.98 18.67 4.83
C ALA A 299 1.63 18.00 4.46
N LEU A 300 0.90 18.47 3.45
CA LEU A 300 -0.43 17.95 3.09
C LEU A 300 -0.37 16.46 2.67
N HIS A 301 0.68 16.06 1.96
CA HIS A 301 0.91 14.65 1.62
C HIS A 301 0.93 13.77 2.88
N PHE A 302 1.62 14.18 3.94
CA PHE A 302 1.70 13.39 5.17
C PHE A 302 0.37 13.34 5.92
N GLU A 303 -0.35 14.44 5.92
CA GLU A 303 -1.67 14.49 6.53
C GLU A 303 -2.63 13.53 5.83
N LEU A 304 -2.76 13.64 4.49
CA LEU A 304 -3.72 12.82 3.74
C LEU A 304 -3.31 11.36 3.63
N CYS A 305 -2.00 11.07 3.45
CA CYS A 305 -1.53 9.70 3.18
C CYS A 305 -1.18 8.89 4.43
N TYR A 306 -0.96 9.55 5.58
CA TYR A 306 -0.52 8.85 6.79
C TYR A 306 -1.39 9.17 8.00
N TYR A 307 -1.54 10.45 8.37
CA TYR A 307 -2.22 10.78 9.63
C TYR A 307 -3.70 10.48 9.60
N GLN A 308 -4.37 10.81 8.50
CA GLN A 308 -5.78 10.46 8.30
C GLN A 308 -6.00 8.94 8.25
N GLY A 309 -5.05 8.20 7.67
CA GLY A 309 -5.08 6.73 7.65
C GLY A 309 -4.86 6.11 9.02
N ILE A 310 -3.91 6.63 9.83
CA ILE A 310 -3.65 6.14 11.19
C ILE A 310 -4.87 6.42 12.10
N GLU A 311 -5.44 7.63 12.05
CA GLU A 311 -6.66 7.95 12.80
C GLU A 311 -7.79 7.00 12.44
N PHE A 312 -8.04 6.80 11.14
CA PHE A 312 -9.06 5.87 10.69
C PHE A 312 -8.82 4.44 11.17
N ALA A 313 -7.57 3.94 11.07
CA ALA A 313 -7.23 2.60 11.53
C ALA A 313 -7.44 2.42 13.05
N ILE A 314 -7.16 3.45 13.85
CA ILE A 314 -7.46 3.45 15.29
C ILE A 314 -8.97 3.44 15.52
N GLU A 315 -9.71 4.34 14.88
CA GLU A 315 -11.17 4.49 15.02
C GLU A 315 -11.92 3.19 14.64
N GLN A 316 -11.43 2.48 13.60
CA GLN A 316 -12.02 1.22 13.13
C GLN A 316 -11.42 -0.02 13.80
N GLN A 317 -10.46 0.16 14.71
CA GLN A 317 -9.75 -0.93 15.41
C GLN A 317 -9.06 -1.91 14.45
N LEU A 318 -8.55 -1.40 13.31
CA LEU A 318 -7.78 -2.21 12.38
C LEU A 318 -6.42 -2.56 12.97
N ALA A 319 -5.94 -3.77 12.74
CA ALA A 319 -4.67 -4.25 13.28
C ALA A 319 -3.46 -3.58 12.63
N ALA A 320 -3.58 -3.18 11.35
CA ALA A 320 -2.46 -2.64 10.59
C ALA A 320 -2.88 -1.61 9.54
N PHE A 321 -1.89 -0.82 9.10
CA PHE A 321 -2.01 0.05 7.93
C PHE A 321 -0.78 -0.12 7.02
N ASP A 322 -1.02 -0.55 5.79
CA ASP A 322 -0.04 -0.62 4.70
C ASP A 322 -0.12 0.66 3.85
N PRO A 323 0.87 1.56 3.95
CA PRO A 323 0.84 2.85 3.27
C PRO A 323 1.42 2.81 1.85
N GLY A 324 1.66 1.63 1.29
CA GLY A 324 2.34 1.41 0.00
C GLY A 324 3.88 1.32 0.12
N VAL A 325 4.54 1.09 -1.02
CA VAL A 325 5.93 0.60 -1.08
C VAL A 325 6.99 1.65 -0.72
N GLN A 326 6.84 2.91 -1.12
CA GLN A 326 7.94 3.88 -1.11
C GLN A 326 7.99 4.78 0.14
N GLY A 327 9.20 5.17 0.56
CA GLY A 327 9.46 6.31 1.41
C GLY A 327 9.88 6.01 2.84
N GLU A 328 11.18 6.17 3.13
CA GLU A 328 11.77 6.07 4.48
C GLU A 328 11.24 7.13 5.46
N HIS A 329 10.68 8.23 4.95
CA HIS A 329 10.01 9.23 5.76
C HIS A 329 8.84 8.67 6.60
N LYS A 330 8.35 7.48 6.27
CA LYS A 330 7.37 6.72 7.04
C LYS A 330 7.88 6.31 8.41
N ILE A 331 9.17 5.97 8.53
CA ILE A 331 9.81 5.55 9.79
C ILE A 331 9.58 6.61 10.88
N LEU A 332 9.82 7.87 10.55
CA LEU A 332 9.66 8.98 11.50
C LEU A 332 8.21 9.22 11.94
N ARG A 333 7.25 8.58 11.26
CA ARG A 333 5.81 8.64 11.53
C ARG A 333 5.28 7.35 12.16
N GLY A 334 6.20 6.47 12.61
CA GLY A 334 5.87 5.27 13.36
C GLY A 334 5.47 4.06 12.50
N PHE A 335 5.76 4.10 11.20
CA PHE A 335 5.67 2.90 10.37
C PHE A 335 6.91 2.05 10.56
N GLU A 336 6.71 0.79 10.87
CA GLU A 336 7.77 -0.17 11.18
C GLU A 336 8.24 -0.90 9.92
N PRO A 337 9.56 -1.17 9.78
CA PRO A 337 10.07 -1.94 8.66
C PRO A 337 9.65 -3.41 8.76
N VAL A 338 9.02 -3.91 7.71
CA VAL A 338 8.54 -5.29 7.59
C VAL A 338 9.13 -5.93 6.34
N ILE A 339 9.43 -7.23 6.42
CA ILE A 339 9.90 -7.99 5.27
C ILE A 339 8.71 -8.38 4.40
N THR A 340 8.81 -8.06 3.12
CA THR A 340 7.94 -8.57 2.07
C THR A 340 8.67 -9.58 1.20
N TRP A 341 7.93 -10.43 0.52
CA TRP A 341 8.48 -11.57 -0.17
C TRP A 341 8.02 -11.62 -1.62
N SER A 342 8.87 -12.21 -2.44
CA SER A 342 8.51 -12.74 -3.76
C SER A 342 9.18 -14.10 -3.94
N MET A 343 8.60 -14.96 -4.78
CA MET A 343 9.11 -16.30 -5.04
C MET A 343 9.25 -16.48 -6.54
N HIS A 344 10.36 -17.09 -6.97
CA HIS A 344 10.76 -17.09 -8.37
C HIS A 344 11.23 -18.47 -8.82
N HIS A 345 10.74 -18.90 -9.97
CA HIS A 345 11.29 -20.03 -10.71
C HIS A 345 11.80 -19.55 -12.07
N LEU A 346 13.04 -19.89 -12.42
CA LEU A 346 13.62 -19.61 -13.73
C LEU A 346 13.80 -20.93 -14.46
N ARG A 347 13.35 -20.99 -15.73
CA ARG A 347 13.43 -22.20 -16.57
C ARG A 347 14.89 -22.59 -16.87
N GLU A 348 15.76 -21.60 -17.05
CA GLU A 348 17.17 -21.84 -17.30
C GLU A 348 17.91 -22.18 -15.98
N PRO A 349 18.43 -23.42 -15.83
CA PRO A 349 18.97 -23.88 -14.54
C PRO A 349 20.19 -23.08 -14.07
N ALA A 350 21.02 -22.58 -14.98
CA ALA A 350 22.18 -21.76 -14.63
C ALA A 350 21.73 -20.43 -14.01
N PHE A 351 20.75 -19.76 -14.61
CA PHE A 351 20.17 -18.53 -14.08
C PHE A 351 19.39 -18.76 -12.78
N HIS A 352 18.67 -19.88 -12.67
CA HIS A 352 17.96 -20.22 -11.44
C HIS A 352 18.93 -20.30 -10.25
N ARG A 353 20.08 -20.98 -10.41
CA ARG A 353 21.12 -21.06 -9.38
C ARG A 353 21.75 -19.69 -9.08
N ALA A 354 22.15 -18.96 -10.12
CA ALA A 354 22.77 -17.64 -9.94
C ALA A 354 21.86 -16.65 -9.23
N ILE A 355 20.56 -16.66 -9.56
CA ILE A 355 19.56 -15.82 -8.90
C ILE A 355 19.29 -16.29 -7.45
N ALA A 356 19.35 -17.60 -7.18
CA ALA A 356 19.25 -18.11 -5.82
C ALA A 356 20.41 -17.63 -4.94
N ASP A 357 21.64 -17.64 -5.47
CA ASP A 357 22.82 -17.13 -4.79
C ASP A 357 22.70 -15.62 -4.52
N PHE A 358 22.34 -14.86 -5.55
CA PHE A 358 22.11 -13.41 -5.44
C PHE A 358 21.05 -13.08 -4.38
N CYS A 359 19.89 -13.77 -4.38
CA CYS A 359 18.83 -13.52 -3.41
C CYS A 359 19.24 -13.85 -1.98
N ARG A 360 20.10 -14.86 -1.76
CA ARG A 360 20.67 -15.16 -0.43
C ARG A 360 21.57 -14.05 0.07
N GLU A 361 22.44 -13.52 -0.78
CA GLU A 361 23.31 -12.39 -0.44
C GLU A 361 22.50 -11.12 -0.21
N GLU A 362 21.54 -10.81 -1.09
CA GLU A 362 20.64 -9.65 -0.96
C GLU A 362 19.86 -9.71 0.36
N ALA A 363 19.37 -10.90 0.78
CA ALA A 363 18.62 -11.06 2.02
C ALA A 363 19.40 -10.60 3.25
N VAL A 364 20.72 -10.81 3.31
CA VAL A 364 21.58 -10.35 4.41
C VAL A 364 21.57 -8.80 4.48
N HIS A 365 21.64 -8.14 3.32
CA HIS A 365 21.61 -6.68 3.25
C HIS A 365 20.21 -6.14 3.62
N VAL A 366 19.15 -6.79 3.18
CA VAL A 366 17.77 -6.41 3.51
C VAL A 366 17.51 -6.55 5.01
N GLN A 367 17.99 -7.61 5.66
CA GLN A 367 17.85 -7.79 7.11
C GLN A 367 18.62 -6.70 7.88
N ARG A 368 19.86 -6.41 7.49
CA ARG A 368 20.64 -5.32 8.09
C ARG A 368 19.92 -3.98 7.96
N TYR A 369 19.44 -3.66 6.76
CA TYR A 369 18.67 -2.45 6.53
C TYR A 369 17.43 -2.38 7.43
N ARG A 370 16.70 -3.49 7.57
CA ARG A 370 15.54 -3.57 8.46
C ARG A 370 15.92 -3.27 9.92
N GLU A 371 17.01 -3.86 10.40
CA GLU A 371 17.51 -3.62 11.78
C GLU A 371 17.92 -2.15 11.97
N GLU A 372 18.65 -1.57 11.04
CA GLU A 372 19.01 -0.15 11.06
C GLU A 372 17.76 0.75 11.07
N ALA A 373 16.79 0.48 10.18
CA ALA A 373 15.53 1.21 10.13
C ALA A 373 14.72 1.13 11.43
N MET A 374 14.73 -0.04 12.11
CA MET A 374 14.11 -0.19 13.43
C MET A 374 14.70 0.76 14.47
N THR A 375 16.00 1.05 14.40
CA THR A 375 16.65 1.99 15.35
C THR A 375 16.21 3.44 15.18
N LEU A 376 15.67 3.78 13.99
CA LEU A 376 15.24 5.12 13.63
C LEU A 376 13.78 5.43 14.01
N LEU A 377 13.05 4.42 14.48
CA LEU A 377 11.66 4.59 14.91
C LEU A 377 11.53 5.69 15.98
N PRO A 378 10.42 6.44 15.96
CA PRO A 378 10.26 7.57 16.84
C PRO A 378 9.88 7.21 18.27
N PHE A 379 9.62 5.94 18.56
CA PHE A 379 9.11 5.46 19.84
C PHE A 379 10.12 5.65 20.97
N ARG A 380 9.63 5.77 22.19
CA ARG A 380 10.47 5.75 23.38
C ARG A 380 11.17 4.39 23.43
N LYS A 381 12.47 4.38 23.69
CA LYS A 381 13.14 3.14 24.08
C LYS A 381 12.47 2.68 25.37
N GLY A 382 11.87 1.50 25.39
CA GLY A 382 11.33 0.93 26.61
C GLY A 382 12.42 0.99 27.68
N GLY A 383 12.13 1.63 28.80
CA GLY A 383 12.93 1.44 30.00
C GLY A 383 12.84 -0.06 30.31
N GLY A 384 13.92 -0.80 30.05
CA GLY A 384 14.04 -2.13 30.61
C GLY A 384 14.07 -1.94 32.13
N ASP A 385 13.01 -2.35 32.78
CA ASP A 385 13.04 -2.77 34.18
C ASP A 385 13.39 -4.25 34.22
#